data_c409bfbf64209b705a488829d9a30619
#
_entry.id   c409bfbf64209b705a488829d9a30619
#
_cell.length_a   1.000
_cell.length_b   1.000
_cell.length_c   1.000
_cell.angle_alpha   90.00
_cell.angle_beta   90.00
_cell.angle_gamma   90.00
#
_symmetry.space_group_name_H-M   'P 1'
#
loop_
_entity.id
_entity.type
_entity.pdbx_description
1 polymer ?
#
loop_
_entity_poly.entity_id
_entity_poly.type
_entity_poly.pdbx_seq_one_letter_code
_entity_poly.pdbx_strand_id
1 'polypeptide(L)'
;MNARQAITPALVTEKAVKRLPRWALLLFCAAYVLPGLFGRDPWKNADIAAFGQMWSLALGQASWWAPHVGGVPPSGGGILPYWLGGAVISALQPWVDPALAARLPFAGLLVAVLSLTWYATYHLARTEAAQPLPLAFGGEAPVPDYARALADGALLALMATLGLLQLGHETTPEMLQLTGSALFTYGLAAAPYRAIKARLATLFSLILLAGSGSPFIAILLAVVGLAVCQRSTEDSMRQHLRWVLLSGILAAGLATGLSWLGLSGWHWRVSGMPNIGAVVRLFLWFTWPALPLAMLTVWSWRRQALRRHIAVPLLSVLIGFGASLAMGGLDRALLHALPPLAVLAAFSLPTIKRGLSSAIDWFSVFFFTGTALLIWVVYGAMYTGWPHSTANNVAKLVPGYAKAFSWPLLLMAAGATLAWLALVRWRTARHQNALWKSVVLPAGGVALGWLLLMTLWLPLMDQSRSYRLLMERIKPHVRVGSCIAAPGASAGLLTALEYFGHYSVDGRANSGTKNCEVLMLSVGGKQKAPTVPGWHLVARERQRTQNSESVAIYRRDH
;
A
#
# COMPACT_ATOMS: atom_id res chain seq x y z
N MET A 1 16.29 24.55 -39.05
CA MET A 1 15.07 23.85 -38.57
C MET A 1 15.35 22.36 -38.59
N ASN A 2 15.65 21.76 -37.44
CA ASN A 2 16.02 20.34 -37.33
C ASN A 2 14.77 19.45 -37.38
N ALA A 3 14.54 18.83 -38.51
CA ALA A 3 13.41 17.96 -38.84
C ALA A 3 13.54 16.57 -38.23
N ARG A 4 13.59 16.43 -36.91
CA ARG A 4 13.37 15.16 -36.19
C ARG A 4 12.81 15.41 -34.79
N GLN A 5 11.86 16.30 -34.64
CA GLN A 5 10.99 16.24 -33.48
C GLN A 5 10.12 14.99 -33.64
N ALA A 6 10.37 13.96 -32.82
CA ALA A 6 9.53 12.77 -32.82
C ALA A 6 8.09 13.21 -32.52
N ILE A 7 7.20 13.03 -33.50
CA ILE A 7 5.81 13.47 -33.45
C ILE A 7 5.15 12.80 -32.21
N THR A 8 4.59 13.63 -31.34
CA THR A 8 3.82 13.13 -30.17
C THR A 8 2.58 12.37 -30.67
N PRO A 9 2.21 11.23 -30.07
CA PRO A 9 1.00 10.51 -30.44
C PRO A 9 -0.29 11.14 -29.88
N ALA A 10 -0.19 12.19 -29.04
CA ALA A 10 -1.32 12.82 -28.38
C ALA A 10 -2.05 13.79 -29.30
N LEU A 11 -3.29 13.47 -29.67
CA LEU A 11 -4.23 14.37 -30.37
C LEU A 11 -5.32 14.74 -29.38
N VAL A 12 -5.27 15.96 -28.82
CA VAL A 12 -6.17 16.38 -27.76
C VAL A 12 -6.72 17.77 -28.04
N THR A 13 -8.03 17.87 -28.16
CA THR A 13 -8.75 19.14 -28.32
C THR A 13 -9.04 19.76 -26.94
N GLU A 14 -9.25 21.08 -26.90
CA GLU A 14 -9.64 21.81 -25.68
C GLU A 14 -10.88 21.20 -24.98
N LYS A 15 -11.85 20.72 -25.76
CA LYS A 15 -13.07 20.06 -25.21
C LYS A 15 -12.77 18.76 -24.44
N ALA A 16 -11.64 18.10 -24.72
CA ALA A 16 -11.26 16.84 -24.07
C ALA A 16 -10.56 17.04 -22.72
N VAL A 17 -10.06 18.24 -22.42
CA VAL A 17 -9.34 18.55 -21.16
C VAL A 17 -10.27 19.14 -20.09
N LYS A 18 -11.52 18.76 -20.12
CA LYS A 18 -12.50 19.18 -19.10
C LYS A 18 -12.01 18.80 -17.70
N ARG A 19 -11.94 19.77 -16.81
CA ARG A 19 -11.41 19.60 -15.45
C ARG A 19 -12.35 18.73 -14.62
N LEU A 20 -11.81 17.82 -13.83
CA LEU A 20 -12.58 17.19 -12.76
C LEU A 20 -12.81 18.22 -11.65
N PRO A 21 -14.06 18.43 -11.17
CA PRO A 21 -14.32 19.34 -10.07
C PRO A 21 -13.48 18.95 -8.84
N ARG A 22 -12.81 19.91 -8.23
CA ARG A 22 -11.91 19.63 -7.08
C ARG A 22 -12.63 18.97 -5.92
N TRP A 23 -13.86 19.38 -5.63
CA TRP A 23 -14.65 18.73 -4.58
C TRP A 23 -14.92 17.24 -4.87
N ALA A 24 -15.17 16.88 -6.14
CA ALA A 24 -15.36 15.49 -6.52
C ALA A 24 -14.06 14.68 -6.36
N LEU A 25 -12.93 15.24 -6.80
CA LEU A 25 -11.61 14.61 -6.60
C LEU A 25 -11.28 14.39 -5.13
N LEU A 26 -11.53 15.41 -4.28
CA LEU A 26 -11.32 15.31 -2.84
C LEU A 26 -12.26 14.29 -2.19
N LEU A 27 -13.53 14.22 -2.64
CA LEU A 27 -14.49 13.22 -2.18
C LEU A 27 -14.03 11.80 -2.54
N PHE A 28 -13.51 11.59 -3.76
CA PHE A 28 -12.90 10.32 -4.15
C PHE A 28 -11.72 9.96 -3.24
N CYS A 29 -10.81 10.91 -2.99
CA CYS A 29 -9.68 10.68 -2.08
C CYS A 29 -10.15 10.36 -0.66
N ALA A 30 -11.15 11.07 -0.14
CA ALA A 30 -11.71 10.83 1.19
C ALA A 30 -12.38 9.45 1.26
N ALA A 31 -13.18 9.08 0.27
CA ALA A 31 -13.84 7.78 0.18
C ALA A 31 -12.84 6.62 0.03
N TYR A 32 -11.63 6.90 -0.44
CA TYR A 32 -10.55 5.92 -0.55
C TYR A 32 -9.73 5.82 0.74
N VAL A 33 -9.34 6.95 1.35
CA VAL A 33 -8.37 7.01 2.45
C VAL A 33 -9.01 6.77 3.82
N LEU A 34 -10.21 7.34 4.06
CA LEU A 34 -10.82 7.31 5.40
C LEU A 34 -11.39 5.95 5.84
N PRO A 35 -12.01 5.14 4.96
CA PRO A 35 -12.51 3.83 5.37
C PRO A 35 -11.37 2.92 5.86
N GLY A 36 -11.59 2.23 6.98
CA GLY A 36 -10.59 1.36 7.61
C GLY A 36 -9.57 2.10 8.48
N LEU A 37 -9.64 3.43 8.60
CA LEU A 37 -8.84 4.17 9.57
C LEU A 37 -9.37 3.95 11.00
N PHE A 38 -10.70 3.99 11.17
CA PHE A 38 -11.36 3.87 12.46
C PHE A 38 -11.89 2.45 12.71
N GLY A 39 -11.85 2.02 13.96
CA GLY A 39 -12.50 0.80 14.44
C GLY A 39 -11.89 -0.53 13.98
N ARG A 40 -10.83 -0.52 13.20
CA ARG A 40 -10.13 -1.70 12.70
C ARG A 40 -9.04 -2.14 13.68
N ASP A 41 -8.95 -3.44 13.94
CA ASP A 41 -7.78 -4.02 14.63
C ASP A 41 -6.53 -3.98 13.74
N PRO A 42 -5.31 -4.01 14.29
CA PRO A 42 -4.11 -4.35 13.51
C PRO A 42 -4.23 -5.75 12.93
N TRP A 43 -4.14 -5.86 11.58
CA TRP A 43 -4.35 -7.13 10.91
C TRP A 43 -3.08 -7.96 10.79
N LYS A 44 -3.24 -9.30 10.71
CA LYS A 44 -2.15 -10.23 10.40
C LYS A 44 -1.57 -9.89 9.03
N ASN A 45 -0.34 -10.15 8.76
CA ASN A 45 0.77 -10.56 9.61
C ASN A 45 1.70 -9.37 9.81
N ALA A 46 1.93 -8.58 8.74
CA ALA A 46 2.91 -7.50 8.73
C ALA A 46 2.37 -6.24 9.43
N ASP A 47 1.06 -5.96 9.31
CA ASP A 47 0.43 -4.78 9.93
C ASP A 47 0.56 -4.84 11.46
N ILE A 48 0.14 -5.96 12.08
CA ILE A 48 0.26 -6.12 13.53
C ILE A 48 1.73 -6.23 13.99
N ALA A 49 2.60 -6.88 13.20
CA ALA A 49 4.01 -6.98 13.54
C ALA A 49 4.70 -5.60 13.55
N ALA A 50 4.40 -4.76 12.57
CA ALA A 50 4.93 -3.41 12.51
C ALA A 50 4.33 -2.53 13.63
N PHE A 51 3.03 -2.63 13.88
CA PHE A 51 2.35 -1.96 14.98
C PHE A 51 2.99 -2.32 16.33
N GLY A 52 3.31 -3.60 16.58
CA GLY A 52 3.95 -4.03 17.82
C GLY A 52 5.29 -3.36 18.07
N GLN A 53 6.12 -3.20 17.04
CA GLN A 53 7.39 -2.46 17.16
C GLN A 53 7.16 -0.99 17.57
N MET A 54 6.16 -0.33 16.98
CA MET A 54 5.78 1.05 17.31
C MET A 54 5.24 1.15 18.74
N TRP A 55 4.41 0.19 19.13
CA TRP A 55 3.80 0.09 20.45
C TRP A 55 4.83 -0.13 21.55
N SER A 56 5.77 -1.04 21.34
CA SER A 56 6.87 -1.34 22.26
C SER A 56 7.78 -0.11 22.48
N LEU A 57 8.05 0.67 21.41
CA LEU A 57 8.76 1.95 21.52
C LEU A 57 7.97 2.97 22.36
N ALA A 58 6.67 3.11 22.10
CA ALA A 58 5.82 4.07 22.79
C ALA A 58 5.69 3.77 24.29
N LEU A 59 5.71 2.50 24.68
CA LEU A 59 5.70 2.06 26.08
C LEU A 59 7.08 2.12 26.77
N GLY A 60 8.15 2.45 26.04
CA GLY A 60 9.51 2.41 26.58
C GLY A 60 10.04 1.00 26.86
N GLN A 61 9.39 -0.04 26.34
CA GLN A 61 9.82 -1.44 26.45
C GLN A 61 11.01 -1.75 25.55
N ALA A 62 11.13 -1.04 24.43
CA ALA A 62 12.25 -1.11 23.51
C ALA A 62 12.97 0.25 23.38
N SER A 63 14.28 0.19 23.13
CA SER A 63 15.03 1.40 22.79
C SER A 63 14.66 1.91 21.40
N TRP A 64 14.58 3.23 21.22
CA TRP A 64 14.37 3.87 19.92
C TRP A 64 15.42 3.45 18.86
N TRP A 65 16.63 3.12 19.30
CA TRP A 65 17.71 2.64 18.43
C TRP A 65 17.65 1.13 18.15
N ALA A 66 16.90 0.37 18.94
CA ALA A 66 16.77 -1.07 18.79
C ALA A 66 15.31 -1.51 19.00
N PRO A 67 14.39 -1.18 18.04
CA PRO A 67 13.01 -1.62 18.14
C PRO A 67 12.92 -3.15 18.23
N HIS A 68 12.08 -3.65 19.12
CA HIS A 68 11.80 -5.09 19.26
C HIS A 68 10.43 -5.33 19.91
N VAL A 69 9.86 -6.51 19.70
CA VAL A 69 8.68 -7.02 20.39
C VAL A 69 9.06 -8.34 21.04
N GLY A 70 8.84 -8.48 22.34
CA GLY A 70 9.28 -9.68 23.06
C GLY A 70 10.77 -9.98 22.87
N GLY A 71 11.64 -8.98 22.72
CA GLY A 71 13.07 -9.16 22.45
C GLY A 71 13.42 -9.57 21.02
N VAL A 72 12.44 -9.67 20.11
CA VAL A 72 12.65 -10.02 18.70
C VAL A 72 12.68 -8.76 17.83
N PRO A 73 13.78 -8.48 17.11
CA PRO A 73 13.90 -7.32 16.24
C PRO A 73 12.98 -7.43 15.01
N PRO A 74 12.68 -6.31 14.33
CA PRO A 74 11.88 -6.33 13.11
C PRO A 74 12.57 -7.13 12.00
N SER A 75 11.80 -7.90 11.26
CA SER A 75 12.30 -8.76 10.18
C SER A 75 12.75 -8.01 8.92
N GLY A 76 12.38 -6.74 8.78
CA GLY A 76 12.82 -5.84 7.70
C GLY A 76 13.79 -4.80 8.25
N GLY A 77 14.83 -4.43 7.49
CA GLY A 77 15.75 -3.36 7.88
C GLY A 77 15.03 -2.00 7.96
N GLY A 78 15.68 -1.06 8.65
CA GLY A 78 15.16 0.31 8.80
C GLY A 78 14.40 0.56 10.09
N ILE A 79 14.51 1.78 10.59
CA ILE A 79 13.95 2.21 11.88
C ILE A 79 12.91 3.32 11.74
N LEU A 80 12.96 4.10 10.65
CA LEU A 80 12.11 5.28 10.48
C LEU A 80 10.60 4.99 10.54
N PRO A 81 10.07 3.90 9.98
CA PRO A 81 8.64 3.61 10.08
C PRO A 81 8.18 3.41 11.53
N TYR A 82 9.00 2.76 12.34
CA TYR A 82 8.71 2.48 13.75
C TYR A 82 8.81 3.74 14.60
N TRP A 83 9.79 4.60 14.32
CA TRP A 83 9.88 5.92 14.95
C TRP A 83 8.66 6.78 14.65
N LEU A 84 8.21 6.80 13.39
CA LEU A 84 7.05 7.59 13.00
C LEU A 84 5.79 7.15 13.77
N GLY A 85 5.48 5.86 13.78
CA GLY A 85 4.30 5.35 14.48
C GLY A 85 4.45 5.45 16.00
N GLY A 86 5.60 5.06 16.54
CA GLY A 86 5.88 5.11 17.98
C GLY A 86 5.79 6.53 18.55
N ALA A 87 6.34 7.52 17.85
CA ALA A 87 6.26 8.94 18.27
C ALA A 87 4.80 9.44 18.32
N VAL A 88 3.98 9.09 17.32
CA VAL A 88 2.57 9.52 17.29
C VAL A 88 1.76 8.79 18.37
N ILE A 89 2.01 7.50 18.62
CA ILE A 89 1.39 6.78 19.73
C ILE A 89 1.76 7.47 21.05
N SER A 90 3.05 7.71 21.32
CA SER A 90 3.52 8.36 22.55
C SER A 90 2.90 9.75 22.74
N ALA A 91 2.74 10.52 21.66
CA ALA A 91 2.19 11.87 21.74
C ALA A 91 0.67 11.90 21.96
N LEU A 92 -0.07 10.90 21.46
CA LEU A 92 -1.54 10.86 21.52
C LEU A 92 -2.10 10.01 22.66
N GLN A 93 -1.28 9.25 23.38
CA GLN A 93 -1.72 8.59 24.61
C GLN A 93 -1.90 9.63 25.73
N PRO A 94 -2.92 9.50 26.59
CA PRO A 94 -3.95 8.47 26.67
C PRO A 94 -5.25 8.76 25.87
N TRP A 95 -5.30 9.82 25.06
CA TRP A 95 -6.56 10.32 24.45
C TRP A 95 -7.05 9.49 23.25
N VAL A 96 -6.14 8.80 22.57
CA VAL A 96 -6.44 8.07 21.31
C VAL A 96 -6.01 6.63 21.45
N ASP A 97 -6.85 5.71 20.93
CA ASP A 97 -6.49 4.29 20.83
C ASP A 97 -5.15 4.11 20.10
N PRO A 98 -4.21 3.33 20.65
CA PRO A 98 -2.87 3.17 20.08
C PRO A 98 -2.86 2.68 18.62
N ALA A 99 -3.79 1.79 18.25
CA ALA A 99 -3.88 1.29 16.88
C ALA A 99 -4.37 2.39 15.91
N LEU A 100 -5.26 3.27 16.36
CA LEU A 100 -5.66 4.45 15.59
C LEU A 100 -4.51 5.46 15.51
N ALA A 101 -3.85 5.76 16.63
CA ALA A 101 -2.71 6.69 16.68
C ALA A 101 -1.60 6.27 15.72
N ALA A 102 -1.27 4.96 15.67
CA ALA A 102 -0.31 4.41 14.70
C ALA A 102 -0.73 4.65 13.24
N ARG A 103 -2.02 4.55 12.92
CA ARG A 103 -2.54 4.67 11.53
C ARG A 103 -2.56 6.10 11.02
N LEU A 104 -2.71 7.10 11.88
CA LEU A 104 -2.83 8.50 11.46
C LEU A 104 -1.67 8.96 10.56
N PRO A 105 -0.39 8.79 10.94
CA PRO A 105 0.71 9.20 10.07
C PRO A 105 0.76 8.40 8.76
N PHE A 106 0.39 7.10 8.75
CA PHE A 106 0.37 6.28 7.55
C PHE A 106 -0.76 6.67 6.60
N ALA A 107 -1.93 7.06 7.12
CA ALA A 107 -2.98 7.68 6.31
C ALA A 107 -2.50 8.99 5.68
N GLY A 108 -1.75 9.80 6.42
CA GLY A 108 -1.07 11.00 5.90
C GLY A 108 -0.07 10.67 4.78
N LEU A 109 0.70 9.59 4.91
CA LEU A 109 1.61 9.11 3.86
C LEU A 109 0.83 8.68 2.61
N LEU A 110 -0.31 8.00 2.75
CA LEU A 110 -1.16 7.65 1.61
C LEU A 110 -1.67 8.89 0.88
N VAL A 111 -2.13 9.91 1.60
CA VAL A 111 -2.52 11.20 1.01
C VAL A 111 -1.34 11.86 0.30
N ALA A 112 -0.14 11.81 0.89
CA ALA A 112 1.08 12.31 0.27
C ALA A 112 1.41 11.58 -1.04
N VAL A 113 1.35 10.25 -1.06
CA VAL A 113 1.58 9.43 -2.28
C VAL A 113 0.60 9.80 -3.38
N LEU A 114 -0.71 9.92 -3.07
CA LEU A 114 -1.72 10.35 -4.02
C LEU A 114 -1.40 11.75 -4.59
N SER A 115 -1.08 12.69 -3.72
CA SER A 115 -0.75 14.06 -4.09
C SER A 115 0.54 14.14 -4.92
N LEU A 116 1.59 13.43 -4.51
CA LEU A 116 2.88 13.40 -5.21
C LEU A 116 2.75 12.80 -6.61
N THR A 117 1.95 11.76 -6.77
CA THR A 117 1.67 11.15 -8.08
C THR A 117 0.93 12.13 -8.99
N TRP A 118 -0.05 12.85 -8.46
CA TRP A 118 -0.75 13.91 -9.19
C TRP A 118 0.22 15.00 -9.65
N TYR A 119 1.03 15.54 -8.74
CA TYR A 119 1.98 16.62 -9.07
C TYR A 119 3.12 16.15 -9.97
N ALA A 120 3.62 14.92 -9.81
CA ALA A 120 4.63 14.34 -10.70
C ALA A 120 4.10 14.28 -12.13
N THR A 121 2.89 13.74 -12.32
CA THR A 121 2.24 13.67 -13.62
C THR A 121 2.00 15.07 -14.21
N TYR A 122 1.52 16.01 -13.41
CA TYR A 122 1.31 17.39 -13.83
C TYR A 122 2.59 18.03 -14.38
N HIS A 123 3.73 17.86 -13.70
CA HIS A 123 4.99 18.41 -14.14
C HIS A 123 5.56 17.68 -15.36
N LEU A 124 5.47 16.35 -15.42
CA LEU A 124 5.92 15.58 -16.59
C LEU A 124 5.08 15.89 -17.84
N ALA A 125 3.78 16.04 -17.67
CA ALA A 125 2.89 16.40 -18.78
C ALA A 125 3.12 17.82 -19.35
N ARG A 126 3.79 18.70 -18.60
CA ARG A 126 4.18 20.04 -19.07
C ARG A 126 5.45 20.07 -19.91
N THR A 127 6.17 18.96 -20.02
CA THR A 127 7.36 18.90 -20.88
C THR A 127 6.97 19.10 -22.35
N GLU A 128 7.79 19.80 -23.11
CA GLU A 128 7.54 20.09 -24.51
C GLU A 128 7.25 18.82 -25.33
N ALA A 129 8.04 17.76 -25.11
CA ALA A 129 7.88 16.49 -25.79
C ALA A 129 6.58 15.73 -25.44
N ALA A 130 5.90 16.09 -24.36
CA ALA A 130 4.64 15.48 -23.93
C ALA A 130 3.40 16.21 -24.44
N GLN A 131 3.57 17.41 -25.03
CA GLN A 131 2.45 18.24 -25.45
C GLN A 131 1.68 17.63 -26.62
N PRO A 132 0.36 17.88 -26.71
CA PRO A 132 -0.44 17.49 -27.87
C PRO A 132 0.10 18.07 -29.19
N LEU A 133 -0.19 17.40 -30.30
CA LEU A 133 0.08 17.93 -31.62
C LEU A 133 -0.72 19.22 -31.84
N PRO A 134 -0.09 20.30 -32.34
CA PRO A 134 -0.82 21.47 -32.75
C PRO A 134 -1.78 21.12 -33.90
N LEU A 135 -3.00 21.62 -33.84
CA LEU A 135 -4.00 21.43 -34.88
C LEU A 135 -3.90 22.51 -35.93
N ALA A 136 -4.18 22.17 -37.20
CA ALA A 136 -4.01 23.10 -38.34
C ALA A 136 -4.83 24.40 -38.20
N PHE A 137 -5.97 24.35 -37.47
CA PHE A 137 -6.86 25.49 -37.26
C PHE A 137 -6.93 25.96 -35.80
N GLY A 138 -5.99 25.53 -34.96
CA GLY A 138 -6.04 25.79 -33.52
C GLY A 138 -7.07 24.91 -32.80
N GLY A 139 -7.31 25.18 -31.51
CA GLY A 139 -8.25 24.41 -30.66
C GLY A 139 -7.62 23.19 -29.99
N GLU A 140 -6.29 23.07 -30.00
CA GLU A 140 -5.55 22.15 -29.18
C GLU A 140 -5.66 22.52 -27.68
N ALA A 141 -5.50 21.52 -26.82
CA ALA A 141 -5.61 21.71 -25.40
C ALA A 141 -4.50 22.62 -24.83
N PRO A 142 -4.84 23.66 -24.04
CA PRO A 142 -3.85 24.47 -23.34
C PRO A 142 -2.96 23.61 -22.43
N VAL A 143 -1.64 23.90 -22.41
CA VAL A 143 -0.63 23.16 -21.63
C VAL A 143 -1.05 22.89 -20.17
N PRO A 144 -1.54 23.89 -19.38
CA PRO A 144 -1.93 23.64 -17.99
C PRO A 144 -3.16 22.75 -17.84
N ASP A 145 -4.11 22.83 -18.76
CA ASP A 145 -5.36 22.07 -18.68
C ASP A 145 -5.15 20.62 -19.13
N TYR A 146 -4.32 20.41 -20.17
CA TYR A 146 -3.86 19.08 -20.54
C TYR A 146 -3.09 18.39 -19.40
N ALA A 147 -2.15 19.09 -18.78
CA ALA A 147 -1.37 18.55 -17.67
C ALA A 147 -2.25 18.21 -16.46
N ARG A 148 -3.27 19.03 -16.15
CA ARG A 148 -4.24 18.74 -15.08
C ARG A 148 -5.08 17.52 -15.41
N ALA A 149 -5.59 17.41 -16.63
CA ALA A 149 -6.41 16.27 -17.02
C ALA A 149 -5.64 14.93 -16.95
N LEU A 150 -4.35 14.95 -17.33
CA LEU A 150 -3.48 13.78 -17.16
C LEU A 150 -3.18 13.48 -15.67
N ALA A 151 -2.95 14.51 -14.86
CA ALA A 151 -2.70 14.36 -13.44
C ALA A 151 -3.93 13.78 -12.71
N ASP A 152 -5.15 14.26 -13.03
CA ASP A 152 -6.39 13.67 -12.54
C ASP A 152 -6.52 12.20 -12.96
N GLY A 153 -6.17 11.90 -14.21
CA GLY A 153 -6.13 10.52 -14.72
C GLY A 153 -5.13 9.64 -13.99
N ALA A 154 -3.94 10.13 -13.66
CA ALA A 154 -2.93 9.38 -12.92
C ALA A 154 -3.37 9.09 -11.48
N LEU A 155 -3.95 10.08 -10.81
CA LEU A 155 -4.50 9.89 -9.47
C LEU A 155 -5.59 8.82 -9.45
N LEU A 156 -6.54 8.89 -10.39
CA LEU A 156 -7.59 7.88 -10.53
C LEU A 156 -7.02 6.51 -10.90
N ALA A 157 -6.02 6.45 -11.77
CA ALA A 157 -5.36 5.19 -12.13
C ALA A 157 -4.64 4.56 -10.92
N LEU A 158 -3.99 5.37 -10.07
CA LEU A 158 -3.36 4.90 -8.85
C LEU A 158 -4.40 4.34 -7.86
N MET A 159 -5.48 5.09 -7.62
CA MET A 159 -6.57 4.63 -6.75
C MET A 159 -7.27 3.38 -7.27
N ALA A 160 -7.32 3.20 -8.60
CA ALA A 160 -7.90 2.02 -9.21
C ALA A 160 -7.04 0.76 -9.04
N THR A 161 -5.74 0.86 -8.68
CA THR A 161 -4.87 -0.30 -8.53
C THR A 161 -5.27 -1.16 -7.33
N LEU A 162 -5.55 -2.46 -7.57
CA LEU A 162 -6.02 -3.36 -6.53
C LEU A 162 -4.96 -3.60 -5.45
N GLY A 163 -3.67 -3.61 -5.83
CA GLY A 163 -2.56 -3.84 -4.88
C GLY A 163 -2.39 -2.73 -3.85
N LEU A 164 -2.74 -1.48 -4.17
CA LEU A 164 -2.66 -0.38 -3.21
C LEU A 164 -3.79 -0.43 -2.17
N LEU A 165 -4.94 -1.02 -2.53
CA LEU A 165 -6.17 -0.92 -1.74
C LEU A 165 -5.98 -1.35 -0.28
N GLN A 166 -5.49 -2.55 -0.03
CA GLN A 166 -5.25 -3.04 1.33
C GLN A 166 -3.90 -2.56 1.86
N LEU A 167 -2.82 -2.74 1.09
CA LEU A 167 -1.46 -2.44 1.54
C LEU A 167 -1.24 -0.95 1.80
N GLY A 168 -1.96 -0.08 1.10
CA GLY A 168 -1.95 1.37 1.32
C GLY A 168 -2.57 1.81 2.64
N HIS A 169 -3.32 0.94 3.32
CA HIS A 169 -3.96 1.23 4.61
C HIS A 169 -3.30 0.50 5.79
N GLU A 170 -2.19 -0.19 5.58
CA GLU A 170 -1.42 -0.86 6.62
C GLU A 170 -0.36 0.07 7.22
N THR A 171 0.04 -0.18 8.47
CA THR A 171 1.06 0.59 9.19
C THR A 171 2.46 -0.01 8.98
N THR A 172 2.79 -0.39 7.75
CA THR A 172 3.99 -1.15 7.42
C THR A 172 5.12 -0.28 6.84
N PRO A 173 6.37 -0.72 6.93
CA PRO A 173 7.52 0.01 6.36
C PRO A 173 7.36 0.33 4.88
N GLU A 174 6.68 -0.51 4.13
CA GLU A 174 6.47 -0.36 2.70
C GLU A 174 5.67 0.90 2.34
N MET A 175 4.85 1.43 3.25
CA MET A 175 4.16 2.71 3.03
C MET A 175 5.12 3.90 3.02
N LEU A 176 6.13 3.91 3.89
CA LEU A 176 7.15 4.94 3.89
C LEU A 176 8.05 4.81 2.66
N GLN A 177 8.35 3.57 2.25
CA GLN A 177 9.11 3.27 1.02
C GLN A 177 8.35 3.72 -0.23
N LEU A 178 7.04 3.46 -0.30
CA LEU A 178 6.15 3.93 -1.37
C LEU A 178 6.17 5.46 -1.47
N THR A 179 6.12 6.14 -0.32
CA THR A 179 6.23 7.60 -0.26
C THR A 179 7.58 8.09 -0.76
N GLY A 180 8.67 7.41 -0.40
CA GLY A 180 10.02 7.69 -0.93
C GLY A 180 10.08 7.58 -2.46
N SER A 181 9.51 6.51 -3.04
CA SER A 181 9.45 6.32 -4.50
C SER A 181 8.61 7.39 -5.21
N ALA A 182 7.48 7.78 -4.61
CA ALA A 182 6.64 8.85 -5.13
C ALA A 182 7.34 10.23 -5.06
N LEU A 183 8.04 10.52 -3.94
CA LEU A 183 8.86 11.72 -3.76
C LEU A 183 9.98 11.80 -4.79
N PHE A 184 10.67 10.70 -5.06
CA PHE A 184 11.72 10.63 -6.05
C PHE A 184 11.19 10.95 -7.46
N THR A 185 10.09 10.30 -7.84
CA THR A 185 9.43 10.55 -9.13
C THR A 185 8.99 12.01 -9.25
N TYR A 186 8.42 12.59 -8.19
CA TYR A 186 8.06 14.00 -8.13
C TYR A 186 9.29 14.91 -8.21
N GLY A 187 10.39 14.59 -7.52
CA GLY A 187 11.63 15.37 -7.54
C GLY A 187 12.20 15.52 -8.95
N LEU A 188 12.31 14.41 -9.69
CA LEU A 188 12.75 14.44 -11.09
C LEU A 188 11.75 15.13 -12.03
N ALA A 189 10.45 15.02 -11.75
CA ALA A 189 9.41 15.66 -12.55
C ALA A 189 9.39 17.18 -12.36
N ALA A 190 9.52 17.64 -11.13
CA ALA A 190 9.37 19.04 -10.75
C ALA A 190 10.66 19.88 -10.91
N ALA A 191 11.82 19.25 -11.11
CA ALA A 191 13.13 19.92 -11.13
C ALA A 191 13.19 21.17 -12.04
N PRO A 192 12.66 21.19 -13.27
CA PRO A 192 12.66 22.38 -14.11
C PRO A 192 11.70 23.49 -13.70
N TYR A 193 10.69 23.15 -12.89
CA TYR A 193 9.59 24.08 -12.58
C TYR A 193 9.61 24.59 -11.15
N ARG A 194 10.13 23.80 -10.22
CA ARG A 194 10.09 24.05 -8.77
C ARG A 194 11.38 23.58 -8.10
N ALA A 195 12.51 24.23 -8.43
CA ALA A 195 13.85 23.80 -8.05
C ALA A 195 14.00 23.44 -6.55
N ILE A 196 13.57 24.31 -5.63
CA ILE A 196 13.71 24.08 -4.17
C ILE A 196 12.90 22.86 -3.75
N LYS A 197 11.61 22.78 -4.12
CA LYS A 197 10.74 21.64 -3.77
C LYS A 197 11.26 20.33 -4.35
N ALA A 198 11.77 20.35 -5.57
CA ALA A 198 12.35 19.20 -6.23
C ALA A 198 13.62 18.71 -5.53
N ARG A 199 14.51 19.63 -5.13
CA ARG A 199 15.75 19.31 -4.39
C ARG A 199 15.43 18.67 -3.05
N LEU A 200 14.53 19.25 -2.26
CA LEU A 200 14.09 18.70 -0.98
C LEU A 200 13.42 17.33 -1.17
N ALA A 201 12.52 17.18 -2.15
CA ALA A 201 11.87 15.92 -2.44
C ALA A 201 12.88 14.82 -2.79
N THR A 202 13.85 15.10 -3.65
CA THR A 202 14.91 14.14 -4.02
C THR A 202 15.78 13.81 -2.81
N LEU A 203 16.17 14.81 -2.00
CA LEU A 203 17.00 14.62 -0.83
C LEU A 203 16.33 13.67 0.18
N PHE A 204 15.08 13.94 0.53
CA PHE A 204 14.35 13.12 1.51
C PHE A 204 13.94 11.76 0.94
N SER A 205 13.69 11.64 -0.37
CA SER A 205 13.19 10.41 -0.98
C SER A 205 14.09 9.20 -0.74
N LEU A 206 15.39 9.35 -1.06
CA LEU A 206 16.35 8.24 -0.97
C LEU A 206 16.73 7.94 0.50
N ILE A 207 16.76 8.97 1.35
CA ILE A 207 16.95 8.81 2.80
C ILE A 207 15.78 8.02 3.42
N LEU A 208 14.52 8.36 3.04
CA LEU A 208 13.34 7.63 3.50
C LEU A 208 13.38 6.16 3.06
N LEU A 209 13.77 5.90 1.82
CA LEU A 209 13.92 4.54 1.31
C LEU A 209 14.98 3.75 2.08
N ALA A 210 16.17 4.31 2.29
CA ALA A 210 17.23 3.65 3.04
C ALA A 210 16.84 3.43 4.51
N GLY A 211 16.31 4.47 5.17
CA GLY A 211 15.91 4.40 6.58
C GLY A 211 14.66 3.57 6.85
N SER A 212 13.88 3.21 5.81
CA SER A 212 12.74 2.29 5.91
C SER A 212 13.06 0.86 5.45
N GLY A 213 14.33 0.54 5.15
CA GLY A 213 14.78 -0.81 4.85
C GLY A 213 14.84 -1.18 3.37
N SER A 214 14.88 -0.19 2.47
CA SER A 214 15.04 -0.42 1.02
C SER A 214 16.22 0.34 0.40
N PRO A 215 17.46 0.20 0.95
CA PRO A 215 18.62 0.95 0.48
C PRO A 215 19.02 0.61 -0.95
N PHE A 216 18.89 -0.64 -1.38
CA PHE A 216 19.19 -1.06 -2.76
C PHE A 216 18.28 -0.38 -3.77
N ILE A 217 16.98 -0.25 -3.46
CA ILE A 217 16.02 0.48 -4.31
C ILE A 217 16.40 1.96 -4.35
N ALA A 218 16.80 2.55 -3.22
CA ALA A 218 17.28 3.93 -3.18
C ALA A 218 18.48 4.15 -4.12
N ILE A 219 19.46 3.26 -4.10
CA ILE A 219 20.64 3.35 -4.98
C ILE A 219 20.27 3.14 -6.45
N LEU A 220 19.43 2.16 -6.77
CA LEU A 220 18.97 1.95 -8.15
C LEU A 220 18.21 3.17 -8.69
N LEU A 221 17.34 3.78 -7.89
CA LEU A 221 16.65 5.02 -8.25
C LEU A 221 17.64 6.18 -8.39
N ALA A 222 18.66 6.29 -7.52
CA ALA A 222 19.72 7.28 -7.67
C ALA A 222 20.44 7.15 -9.02
N VAL A 223 20.82 5.93 -9.41
CA VAL A 223 21.45 5.64 -10.70
C VAL A 223 20.55 6.08 -11.86
N VAL A 224 19.26 5.75 -11.82
CA VAL A 224 18.29 6.20 -12.83
C VAL A 224 18.21 7.72 -12.86
N GLY A 225 18.12 8.38 -11.71
CA GLY A 225 18.07 9.83 -11.60
C GLY A 225 19.31 10.51 -12.20
N LEU A 226 20.50 9.99 -11.88
CA LEU A 226 21.76 10.47 -12.45
C LEU A 226 21.78 10.31 -13.98
N ALA A 227 21.41 9.15 -14.50
CA ALA A 227 21.36 8.90 -15.94
C ALA A 227 20.37 9.83 -16.67
N VAL A 228 19.20 10.08 -16.09
CA VAL A 228 18.20 11.00 -16.65
C VAL A 228 18.71 12.44 -16.62
N CYS A 229 19.31 12.87 -15.51
CA CYS A 229 19.85 14.23 -15.38
C CYS A 229 21.03 14.49 -16.33
N GLN A 230 21.93 13.51 -16.50
CA GLN A 230 23.07 13.62 -17.41
C GLN A 230 22.66 13.72 -18.89
N ARG A 231 21.62 12.96 -19.29
CA ARG A 231 21.12 12.96 -20.67
C ARG A 231 20.23 14.16 -21.00
N SER A 232 19.82 14.93 -19.98
CA SER A 232 18.96 16.08 -20.20
C SER A 232 19.70 17.23 -20.86
N THR A 233 19.03 17.89 -21.79
CA THR A 233 19.50 19.15 -22.39
C THR A 233 19.14 20.38 -21.56
N GLU A 234 18.26 20.23 -20.56
CA GLU A 234 17.82 21.31 -19.67
C GLU A 234 18.87 21.57 -18.56
N ASP A 235 19.36 22.79 -18.43
CA ASP A 235 20.36 23.17 -17.43
C ASP A 235 19.86 22.95 -15.99
N SER A 236 18.58 23.19 -15.75
CA SER A 236 17.94 22.91 -14.45
C SER A 236 18.07 21.44 -14.03
N MET A 237 17.93 20.51 -14.98
CA MET A 237 18.11 19.07 -14.74
C MET A 237 19.57 18.71 -14.47
N ARG A 238 20.51 19.34 -15.21
CA ARG A 238 21.95 19.14 -14.97
C ARG A 238 22.36 19.64 -13.58
N GLN A 239 21.83 20.77 -13.13
CA GLN A 239 22.04 21.25 -11.77
C GLN A 239 21.42 20.32 -10.73
N HIS A 240 20.28 19.69 -11.02
CA HIS A 240 19.60 18.75 -10.14
C HIS A 240 20.42 17.46 -9.92
N LEU A 241 21.30 17.08 -10.85
CA LEU A 241 22.19 15.93 -10.74
C LEU A 241 22.98 15.91 -9.40
N ARG A 242 23.48 17.07 -8.96
CA ARG A 242 24.23 17.20 -7.69
C ARG A 242 23.38 16.78 -6.47
N TRP A 243 22.09 17.10 -6.49
CA TRP A 243 21.16 16.75 -5.43
C TRP A 243 20.79 15.26 -5.46
N VAL A 244 20.67 14.65 -6.62
CA VAL A 244 20.49 13.20 -6.74
C VAL A 244 21.73 12.46 -6.20
N LEU A 245 22.94 12.92 -6.58
CA LEU A 245 24.19 12.34 -6.08
C LEU A 245 24.32 12.47 -4.56
N LEU A 246 24.10 13.68 -4.02
CA LEU A 246 24.12 13.93 -2.58
C LEU A 246 23.14 13.05 -1.84
N SER A 247 21.89 12.95 -2.33
CA SER A 247 20.86 12.11 -1.73
C SER A 247 21.25 10.63 -1.74
N GLY A 248 21.84 10.14 -2.85
CA GLY A 248 22.34 8.77 -2.96
C GLY A 248 23.49 8.47 -1.98
N ILE A 249 24.43 9.41 -1.83
CA ILE A 249 25.53 9.29 -0.86
C ILE A 249 24.98 9.25 0.57
N LEU A 250 24.03 10.14 0.91
CA LEU A 250 23.42 10.17 2.24
C LEU A 250 22.62 8.90 2.52
N ALA A 251 21.90 8.38 1.54
CA ALA A 251 21.16 7.12 1.66
C ALA A 251 22.13 5.93 1.89
N ALA A 252 23.22 5.86 1.14
CA ALA A 252 24.26 4.83 1.31
C ALA A 252 24.94 4.96 2.68
N GLY A 253 25.27 6.19 3.10
CA GLY A 253 25.85 6.47 4.42
C GLY A 253 24.94 6.04 5.56
N LEU A 254 23.63 6.36 5.45
CA LEU A 254 22.63 5.94 6.42
C LEU A 254 22.52 4.41 6.49
N ALA A 255 22.43 3.73 5.34
CA ALA A 255 22.37 2.27 5.30
C ALA A 255 23.61 1.62 5.91
N THR A 256 24.80 2.18 5.65
CA THR A 256 26.06 1.70 6.22
C THR A 256 26.11 1.93 7.74
N GLY A 257 25.68 3.11 8.19
CA GLY A 257 25.60 3.42 9.62
C GLY A 257 24.64 2.50 10.37
N LEU A 258 23.46 2.24 9.80
CA LEU A 258 22.49 1.28 10.36
C LEU A 258 23.07 -0.14 10.42
N SER A 259 23.84 -0.55 9.40
CA SER A 259 24.52 -1.87 9.41
C SER A 259 25.56 -1.96 10.53
N TRP A 260 26.36 -0.92 10.76
CA TRP A 260 27.34 -0.89 11.85
C TRP A 260 26.70 -0.95 13.24
N LEU A 261 25.50 -0.39 13.36
CA LEU A 261 24.69 -0.48 14.59
C LEU A 261 23.96 -1.83 14.74
N GLY A 262 24.15 -2.78 13.83
CA GLY A 262 23.47 -4.08 13.85
C GLY A 262 21.98 -4.02 13.46
N LEU A 263 21.54 -2.93 12.84
CA LEU A 263 20.13 -2.64 12.49
C LEU A 263 19.76 -3.04 11.05
N SER A 264 20.48 -3.99 10.47
CA SER A 264 20.22 -4.55 9.12
C SER A 264 20.08 -3.49 8.01
N GLY A 265 20.95 -2.47 7.99
CA GLY A 265 20.91 -1.38 7.00
C GLY A 265 20.94 -1.91 5.55
N TRP A 266 21.96 -2.67 5.18
CA TRP A 266 22.06 -3.33 3.89
C TRP A 266 21.45 -4.72 3.92
N HIS A 267 20.13 -4.80 3.87
CA HIS A 267 19.42 -6.06 3.86
C HIS A 267 18.72 -6.27 2.51
N TRP A 268 19.08 -7.35 1.81
CA TRP A 268 18.40 -7.79 0.60
C TRP A 268 17.90 -9.22 0.76
N ARG A 269 16.61 -9.40 0.70
CA ARG A 269 16.01 -10.74 0.71
C ARG A 269 15.96 -11.28 -0.71
N VAL A 270 16.97 -12.04 -1.08
CA VAL A 270 16.90 -12.83 -2.30
C VAL A 270 16.21 -14.15 -1.95
N SER A 271 15.03 -14.37 -2.50
CA SER A 271 14.33 -15.65 -2.40
C SER A 271 14.65 -16.50 -3.63
N GLY A 272 14.46 -17.82 -3.55
CA GLY A 272 14.60 -18.72 -4.70
C GLY A 272 13.70 -18.29 -5.88
N MET A 273 13.97 -18.84 -7.07
CA MET A 273 13.21 -18.47 -8.29
C MET A 273 11.71 -18.70 -8.09
N PRO A 274 10.89 -17.65 -8.25
CA PRO A 274 9.44 -17.78 -8.10
C PRO A 274 8.82 -18.56 -9.26
N ASN A 275 7.67 -19.17 -9.02
CA ASN A 275 6.86 -19.74 -10.10
C ASN A 275 6.40 -18.60 -11.04
N ILE A 276 6.84 -18.65 -12.29
CA ILE A 276 6.57 -17.62 -13.31
C ILE A 276 5.07 -17.36 -13.46
N GLY A 277 4.24 -18.42 -13.49
CA GLY A 277 2.80 -18.28 -13.59
C GLY A 277 2.17 -17.53 -12.39
N ALA A 278 2.69 -17.77 -11.18
CA ALA A 278 2.25 -17.06 -9.98
C ALA A 278 2.64 -15.57 -10.04
N VAL A 279 3.85 -15.27 -10.50
CA VAL A 279 4.34 -13.90 -10.67
C VAL A 279 3.54 -13.13 -11.72
N VAL A 280 3.29 -13.72 -12.88
CA VAL A 280 2.48 -13.09 -13.93
C VAL A 280 1.06 -12.78 -13.41
N ARG A 281 0.44 -13.74 -12.72
CA ARG A 281 -0.86 -13.53 -12.08
C ARG A 281 -0.82 -12.42 -11.05
N LEU A 282 0.21 -12.40 -10.18
CA LEU A 282 0.41 -11.35 -9.19
C LEU A 282 0.53 -9.98 -9.88
N PHE A 283 1.40 -9.83 -10.87
CA PHE A 283 1.61 -8.56 -11.55
C PHE A 283 0.32 -8.07 -12.21
N LEU A 284 -0.42 -8.94 -12.90
CA LEU A 284 -1.66 -8.58 -13.56
C LEU A 284 -2.73 -8.12 -12.56
N TRP A 285 -2.96 -8.86 -11.47
CA TRP A 285 -3.99 -8.52 -10.49
C TRP A 285 -3.59 -7.33 -9.61
N PHE A 286 -2.35 -7.32 -9.14
CA PHE A 286 -1.87 -6.27 -8.22
C PHE A 286 -1.88 -4.88 -8.86
N THR A 287 -1.50 -4.82 -10.13
CA THR A 287 -1.35 -3.54 -10.84
C THR A 287 -2.54 -3.20 -11.74
N TRP A 288 -3.58 -4.05 -11.78
CA TRP A 288 -4.77 -3.78 -12.57
C TRP A 288 -5.49 -2.52 -12.08
N PRO A 289 -5.99 -1.60 -12.97
CA PRO A 289 -5.92 -1.61 -14.44
C PRO A 289 -4.73 -0.81 -15.00
N ALA A 290 -3.82 -0.32 -14.15
CA ALA A 290 -2.74 0.58 -14.56
C ALA A 290 -1.72 -0.09 -15.50
N LEU A 291 -1.42 -1.40 -15.31
CA LEU A 291 -0.42 -2.09 -16.13
C LEU A 291 -0.78 -2.14 -17.63
N PRO A 292 -1.96 -2.61 -18.06
CA PRO A 292 -2.31 -2.60 -19.48
C PRO A 292 -2.32 -1.19 -20.08
N LEU A 293 -2.72 -0.17 -19.31
CA LEU A 293 -2.65 1.22 -19.75
C LEU A 293 -1.20 1.70 -19.89
N ALA A 294 -0.32 1.37 -18.95
CA ALA A 294 1.10 1.68 -19.03
C ALA A 294 1.78 0.98 -20.21
N MET A 295 1.44 -0.28 -20.49
CA MET A 295 1.92 -1.01 -21.67
C MET A 295 1.49 -0.32 -22.96
N LEU A 296 0.25 0.17 -23.03
CA LEU A 296 -0.24 0.97 -24.17
C LEU A 296 0.58 2.26 -24.32
N THR A 297 0.93 2.92 -23.21
CA THR A 297 1.81 4.10 -23.23
C THR A 297 3.17 3.75 -23.80
N VAL A 298 3.83 2.72 -23.28
CA VAL A 298 5.16 2.32 -23.76
C VAL A 298 5.14 2.01 -25.25
N TRP A 299 4.09 1.35 -25.73
CA TRP A 299 3.91 1.08 -27.16
C TRP A 299 3.67 2.33 -28.00
N SER A 300 2.74 3.19 -27.57
CA SER A 300 2.35 4.39 -28.32
C SER A 300 3.45 5.45 -28.33
N TRP A 301 4.18 5.59 -27.21
CA TRP A 301 5.24 6.56 -27.01
C TRP A 301 6.66 5.97 -27.22
N ARG A 302 6.80 4.78 -27.82
CA ARG A 302 8.10 4.08 -27.96
C ARG A 302 9.21 4.93 -28.61
N ARG A 303 8.86 5.83 -29.53
CA ARG A 303 9.81 6.77 -30.15
C ARG A 303 10.32 7.84 -29.18
N GLN A 304 9.63 8.04 -28.09
CA GLN A 304 9.96 8.99 -27.03
C GLN A 304 10.31 8.31 -25.70
N ALA A 305 10.55 6.99 -25.71
CA ALA A 305 10.81 6.21 -24.49
C ALA A 305 11.99 6.75 -23.64
N LEU A 306 12.98 7.38 -24.28
CA LEU A 306 14.12 8.01 -23.59
C LEU A 306 13.86 9.46 -23.15
N ARG A 307 12.71 10.05 -23.50
CA ARG A 307 12.34 11.39 -23.04
C ARG A 307 11.88 11.32 -21.58
N ARG A 308 12.17 12.36 -20.80
CA ARG A 308 11.96 12.42 -19.35
C ARG A 308 10.57 11.97 -18.91
N HIS A 309 9.50 12.39 -19.58
CA HIS A 309 8.12 12.08 -19.21
C HIS A 309 7.76 10.59 -19.31
N ILE A 310 8.50 9.81 -20.13
CA ILE A 310 8.36 8.36 -20.21
C ILE A 310 9.50 7.65 -19.48
N ALA A 311 10.75 8.09 -19.65
CA ALA A 311 11.93 7.43 -19.09
C ALA A 311 11.89 7.34 -17.56
N VAL A 312 11.55 8.45 -16.87
CA VAL A 312 11.51 8.48 -15.39
C VAL A 312 10.53 7.45 -14.84
N PRO A 313 9.24 7.48 -15.19
CA PRO A 313 8.31 6.49 -14.64
C PRO A 313 8.60 5.06 -15.14
N LEU A 314 9.01 4.88 -16.40
CA LEU A 314 9.30 3.54 -16.94
C LEU A 314 10.45 2.85 -16.19
N LEU A 315 11.58 3.54 -16.01
CA LEU A 315 12.73 2.97 -15.31
C LEU A 315 12.41 2.71 -13.82
N SER A 316 11.63 3.57 -13.18
CA SER A 316 11.17 3.36 -11.80
C SER A 316 10.23 2.13 -11.69
N VAL A 317 9.34 1.92 -12.65
CA VAL A 317 8.50 0.70 -12.73
C VAL A 317 9.35 -0.54 -12.87
N LEU A 318 10.35 -0.52 -13.76
CA LEU A 318 11.25 -1.65 -13.98
C LEU A 318 12.04 -2.01 -12.71
N ILE A 319 12.47 -1.01 -11.92
CA ILE A 319 13.10 -1.26 -10.61
C ILE A 319 12.13 -1.95 -9.66
N GLY A 320 10.89 -1.46 -9.52
CA GLY A 320 9.90 -2.08 -8.62
C GLY A 320 9.53 -3.51 -9.03
N PHE A 321 9.37 -3.77 -10.33
CA PHE A 321 9.11 -5.12 -10.84
C PHE A 321 10.33 -6.04 -10.64
N GLY A 322 11.54 -5.53 -10.94
CA GLY A 322 12.78 -6.25 -10.70
C GLY A 322 12.99 -6.59 -9.22
N ALA A 323 12.67 -5.66 -8.31
CA ALA A 323 12.74 -5.90 -6.88
C ALA A 323 11.78 -7.01 -6.44
N SER A 324 10.53 -6.98 -6.92
CA SER A 324 9.57 -8.05 -6.62
C SER A 324 10.03 -9.42 -7.12
N LEU A 325 10.56 -9.48 -8.34
CA LEU A 325 11.13 -10.71 -8.90
C LEU A 325 12.30 -11.23 -8.08
N ALA A 326 13.24 -10.37 -7.72
CA ALA A 326 14.43 -10.73 -6.92
C ALA A 326 14.05 -11.20 -5.51
N MET A 327 12.92 -10.72 -4.97
CA MET A 327 12.36 -11.15 -3.69
C MET A 327 11.38 -12.33 -3.82
N GLY A 328 11.45 -13.13 -4.88
CA GLY A 328 10.63 -14.32 -5.04
C GLY A 328 9.16 -14.06 -5.39
N GLY A 329 8.82 -12.90 -5.97
CA GLY A 329 7.45 -12.51 -6.28
C GLY A 329 6.72 -11.88 -5.09
N LEU A 330 7.44 -11.15 -4.23
CA LEU A 330 6.85 -10.46 -3.09
C LEU A 330 5.95 -9.30 -3.57
N ASP A 331 4.68 -9.36 -3.20
CA ASP A 331 3.65 -8.36 -3.55
C ASP A 331 3.97 -6.97 -3.00
N ARG A 332 4.49 -6.87 -1.77
CA ARG A 332 4.86 -5.61 -1.11
C ARG A 332 5.94 -4.83 -1.86
N ALA A 333 6.88 -5.52 -2.50
CA ALA A 333 7.90 -4.88 -3.33
C ALA A 333 7.30 -4.19 -4.58
N LEU A 334 6.16 -4.65 -5.09
CA LEU A 334 5.46 -4.02 -6.21
C LEU A 334 4.90 -2.64 -5.88
N LEU A 335 4.71 -2.31 -4.60
CA LEU A 335 4.24 -0.96 -4.21
C LEU A 335 5.13 0.14 -4.79
N HIS A 336 6.45 -0.07 -4.84
CA HIS A 336 7.38 0.92 -5.43
C HIS A 336 7.05 1.28 -6.88
N ALA A 337 6.47 0.34 -7.63
CA ALA A 337 6.12 0.54 -9.03
C ALA A 337 4.80 1.29 -9.22
N LEU A 338 3.89 1.33 -8.23
CA LEU A 338 2.52 1.81 -8.43
C LEU A 338 2.41 3.31 -8.79
N PRO A 339 3.09 4.26 -8.08
CA PRO A 339 3.03 5.67 -8.47
C PRO A 339 3.57 5.92 -9.87
N PRO A 340 4.78 5.47 -10.25
CA PRO A 340 5.28 5.66 -11.61
C PRO A 340 4.46 4.89 -12.67
N LEU A 341 3.87 3.75 -12.33
CA LEU A 341 2.97 3.01 -13.22
C LEU A 341 1.69 3.79 -13.51
N ALA A 342 1.12 4.46 -12.49
CA ALA A 342 -0.04 5.32 -12.66
C ALA A 342 0.28 6.56 -13.52
N VAL A 343 1.49 7.11 -13.40
CA VAL A 343 1.98 8.17 -14.30
C VAL A 343 2.01 7.67 -15.74
N LEU A 344 2.60 6.49 -16.00
CA LEU A 344 2.58 5.91 -17.35
C LEU A 344 1.16 5.65 -17.84
N ALA A 345 0.30 5.09 -17.00
CA ALA A 345 -1.10 4.83 -17.34
C ALA A 345 -1.82 6.11 -17.81
N ALA A 346 -1.55 7.24 -17.18
CA ALA A 346 -2.15 8.52 -17.58
C ALA A 346 -1.74 8.95 -18.99
N PHE A 347 -0.51 8.71 -19.41
CA PHE A 347 -0.05 9.02 -20.77
C PHE A 347 -0.67 8.14 -21.86
N SER A 348 -1.39 7.06 -21.52
CA SER A 348 -2.19 6.31 -22.48
C SER A 348 -3.52 6.98 -22.81
N LEU A 349 -4.06 7.82 -21.92
CA LEU A 349 -5.40 8.37 -22.02
C LEU A 349 -5.65 9.17 -23.32
N PRO A 350 -4.67 9.97 -23.84
CA PRO A 350 -4.81 10.63 -25.14
C PRO A 350 -4.83 9.67 -26.33
N THR A 351 -4.33 8.46 -26.17
CA THR A 351 -4.12 7.49 -27.28
C THR A 351 -5.07 6.28 -27.20
N ILE A 352 -5.87 6.18 -26.13
CA ILE A 352 -6.76 5.05 -25.91
C ILE A 352 -7.87 4.99 -26.96
N LYS A 353 -8.03 3.85 -27.61
CA LYS A 353 -9.11 3.61 -28.56
C LYS A 353 -10.45 3.46 -27.84
N ARG A 354 -11.53 3.87 -28.49
CA ARG A 354 -12.91 3.79 -27.94
C ARG A 354 -13.27 2.38 -27.45
N GLY A 355 -12.91 1.35 -28.21
CA GLY A 355 -13.20 -0.06 -27.84
C GLY A 355 -12.55 -0.45 -26.52
N LEU A 356 -11.26 -0.10 -26.29
CA LEU A 356 -10.58 -0.42 -25.04
C LEU A 356 -11.16 0.40 -23.86
N SER A 357 -11.48 1.68 -24.07
CA SER A 357 -12.16 2.49 -23.05
C SER A 357 -13.51 1.86 -22.66
N SER A 358 -14.31 1.44 -23.65
CA SER A 358 -15.58 0.77 -23.38
C SER A 358 -15.42 -0.57 -22.66
N ALA A 359 -14.39 -1.35 -23.00
CA ALA A 359 -14.11 -2.61 -22.31
C ALA A 359 -13.76 -2.39 -20.82
N ILE A 360 -12.95 -1.38 -20.52
CA ILE A 360 -12.62 -1.00 -19.13
C ILE A 360 -13.89 -0.57 -18.38
N ASP A 361 -14.74 0.22 -19.01
CA ASP A 361 -16.00 0.69 -18.40
C ASP A 361 -16.93 -0.48 -18.09
N TRP A 362 -17.19 -1.36 -19.06
CA TRP A 362 -18.04 -2.53 -18.88
C TRP A 362 -17.51 -3.48 -17.82
N PHE A 363 -16.21 -3.80 -17.88
CA PHE A 363 -15.57 -4.59 -16.84
C PHE A 363 -15.80 -3.97 -15.45
N SER A 364 -15.56 -2.67 -15.31
CA SER A 364 -15.70 -1.97 -14.04
C SER A 364 -17.15 -1.99 -13.53
N VAL A 365 -18.12 -1.76 -14.40
CA VAL A 365 -19.55 -1.79 -14.02
C VAL A 365 -19.93 -3.19 -13.53
N PHE A 366 -19.64 -4.25 -14.29
CA PHE A 366 -20.00 -5.60 -13.90
C PHE A 366 -19.27 -6.06 -12.65
N PHE A 367 -17.95 -5.89 -12.62
CA PHE A 367 -17.13 -6.35 -11.50
C PHE A 367 -17.48 -5.66 -10.19
N PHE A 368 -17.51 -4.33 -10.17
CA PHE A 368 -17.73 -3.60 -8.93
C PHE A 368 -19.19 -3.57 -8.50
N THR A 369 -20.14 -3.58 -9.42
CA THR A 369 -21.56 -3.74 -9.06
C THR A 369 -21.83 -5.14 -8.54
N GLY A 370 -21.28 -6.18 -9.16
CA GLY A 370 -21.37 -7.55 -8.65
C GLY A 370 -20.72 -7.72 -7.27
N THR A 371 -19.56 -7.11 -7.08
CA THR A 371 -18.88 -7.09 -5.76
C THR A 371 -19.72 -6.36 -4.70
N ALA A 372 -20.25 -5.19 -5.02
CA ALA A 372 -21.12 -4.45 -4.11
C ALA A 372 -22.38 -5.26 -3.76
N LEU A 373 -23.02 -5.88 -4.76
CA LEU A 373 -24.18 -6.75 -4.53
C LEU A 373 -23.83 -7.92 -3.60
N LEU A 374 -22.70 -8.57 -3.84
CA LEU A 374 -22.21 -9.67 -2.98
C LEU A 374 -22.05 -9.19 -1.52
N ILE A 375 -21.43 -8.02 -1.32
CA ILE A 375 -21.24 -7.44 0.02
C ILE A 375 -22.60 -7.19 0.68
N TRP A 376 -23.56 -6.61 -0.02
CA TRP A 376 -24.89 -6.35 0.49
C TRP A 376 -25.68 -7.64 0.80
N VAL A 377 -25.61 -8.66 -0.06
CA VAL A 377 -26.27 -9.95 0.16
C VAL A 377 -25.73 -10.65 1.41
N VAL A 378 -24.41 -10.69 1.56
CA VAL A 378 -23.79 -11.29 2.76
C VAL A 378 -24.13 -10.49 4.02
N TYR A 379 -24.10 -9.15 3.95
CA TYR A 379 -24.49 -8.30 5.06
C TYR A 379 -25.97 -8.55 5.45
N GLY A 380 -26.89 -8.57 4.48
CA GLY A 380 -28.29 -8.91 4.70
C GLY A 380 -28.46 -10.29 5.33
N ALA A 381 -27.76 -11.31 4.81
CA ALA A 381 -27.79 -12.66 5.35
C ALA A 381 -27.31 -12.75 6.80
N MET A 382 -26.32 -11.95 7.18
CA MET A 382 -25.81 -11.88 8.56
C MET A 382 -26.88 -11.38 9.56
N TYR A 383 -27.72 -10.43 9.14
CA TYR A 383 -28.70 -9.81 10.04
C TYR A 383 -30.08 -10.47 9.98
N THR A 384 -30.55 -10.82 8.78
CA THR A 384 -31.89 -11.38 8.55
C THR A 384 -31.93 -12.90 8.55
N GLY A 385 -30.79 -13.57 8.37
CA GLY A 385 -30.71 -15.02 8.17
C GLY A 385 -31.09 -15.46 6.76
N TRP A 386 -31.40 -14.54 5.81
CA TRP A 386 -31.77 -14.84 4.44
C TRP A 386 -30.80 -14.16 3.44
N PRO A 387 -30.29 -14.88 2.44
CA PRO A 387 -30.52 -16.30 2.08
C PRO A 387 -29.86 -17.28 3.07
N HIS A 388 -30.57 -18.35 3.45
CA HIS A 388 -30.12 -19.30 4.46
C HIS A 388 -28.78 -19.96 4.15
N SER A 389 -28.51 -20.27 2.87
CA SER A 389 -27.20 -20.84 2.45
C SER A 389 -26.04 -19.90 2.75
N THR A 390 -26.20 -18.60 2.47
CA THR A 390 -25.19 -17.58 2.73
C THR A 390 -25.02 -17.36 4.24
N ALA A 391 -26.11 -17.26 5.00
CA ALA A 391 -26.09 -17.11 6.45
C ALA A 391 -25.36 -18.29 7.13
N ASN A 392 -25.65 -19.53 6.71
CA ASN A 392 -24.99 -20.73 7.21
C ASN A 392 -23.50 -20.76 6.88
N ASN A 393 -23.11 -20.31 5.67
CA ASN A 393 -21.71 -20.23 5.29
C ASN A 393 -20.96 -19.19 6.14
N VAL A 394 -21.54 -18.04 6.41
CA VAL A 394 -20.96 -17.02 7.30
C VAL A 394 -20.82 -17.59 8.72
N ALA A 395 -21.86 -18.25 9.26
CA ALA A 395 -21.82 -18.85 10.58
C ALA A 395 -20.74 -19.94 10.72
N LYS A 396 -20.48 -20.71 9.63
CA LYS A 396 -19.38 -21.69 9.60
C LYS A 396 -18.00 -21.04 9.55
N LEU A 397 -17.85 -19.95 8.80
CA LEU A 397 -16.59 -19.22 8.65
C LEU A 397 -16.23 -18.48 9.94
N VAL A 398 -17.22 -17.89 10.59
CA VAL A 398 -17.06 -17.02 11.77
C VAL A 398 -18.05 -17.45 12.87
N PRO A 399 -17.79 -18.57 13.56
CA PRO A 399 -18.66 -19.05 14.65
C PRO A 399 -18.66 -18.06 15.82
N GLY A 400 -19.84 -17.82 16.40
CA GLY A 400 -19.98 -16.93 17.56
C GLY A 400 -19.91 -15.44 17.24
N TYR A 401 -20.07 -15.06 15.97
CA TYR A 401 -20.09 -13.65 15.59
C TYR A 401 -21.22 -12.89 16.30
N ALA A 402 -20.86 -11.89 17.11
CA ALA A 402 -21.80 -10.98 17.72
C ALA A 402 -22.20 -9.89 16.72
N LYS A 403 -23.51 -9.80 16.43
CA LYS A 403 -24.06 -8.84 15.45
C LYS A 403 -24.04 -7.43 16.05
N ALA A 404 -23.08 -6.60 15.66
CA ALA A 404 -23.04 -5.18 16.02
C ALA A 404 -23.63 -4.34 14.89
N PHE A 405 -24.91 -3.92 15.04
CA PHE A 405 -25.57 -3.09 14.04
C PHE A 405 -25.25 -1.61 14.28
N SER A 406 -24.97 -0.86 13.20
CA SER A 406 -24.68 0.58 13.25
C SER A 406 -25.40 1.31 12.12
N TRP A 407 -26.38 2.14 12.48
CA TRP A 407 -27.10 2.99 11.54
C TRP A 407 -26.19 3.94 10.75
N PRO A 408 -25.21 4.66 11.36
CA PRO A 408 -24.31 5.54 10.61
C PRO A 408 -23.52 4.81 9.52
N LEU A 409 -23.00 3.62 9.82
CA LEU A 409 -22.24 2.81 8.86
C LEU A 409 -23.14 2.30 7.73
N LEU A 410 -24.38 1.89 8.04
CA LEU A 410 -25.35 1.47 7.02
C LEU A 410 -25.72 2.63 6.09
N LEU A 411 -26.01 3.82 6.63
CA LEU A 411 -26.35 5.01 5.83
C LEU A 411 -25.17 5.45 4.96
N MET A 412 -23.94 5.38 5.47
CA MET A 412 -22.74 5.68 4.71
C MET A 412 -22.56 4.67 3.54
N ALA A 413 -22.75 3.38 3.79
CA ALA A 413 -22.70 2.35 2.76
C ALA A 413 -23.80 2.53 1.69
N ALA A 414 -25.02 2.83 2.10
CA ALA A 414 -26.12 3.13 1.18
C ALA A 414 -25.84 4.37 0.34
N GLY A 415 -25.38 5.46 0.96
CA GLY A 415 -24.99 6.69 0.27
C GLY A 415 -23.88 6.47 -0.76
N ALA A 416 -22.84 5.68 -0.41
CA ALA A 416 -21.77 5.33 -1.34
C ALA A 416 -22.28 4.47 -2.52
N THR A 417 -23.22 3.53 -2.26
CA THR A 417 -23.82 2.70 -3.31
C THR A 417 -24.67 3.57 -4.26
N LEU A 418 -25.45 4.51 -3.74
CA LEU A 418 -26.20 5.45 -4.55
C LEU A 418 -25.28 6.37 -5.37
N ALA A 419 -24.18 6.84 -4.77
CA ALA A 419 -23.17 7.63 -5.48
C ALA A 419 -22.53 6.83 -6.63
N TRP A 420 -22.28 5.52 -6.42
CA TRP A 420 -21.80 4.63 -7.48
C TRP A 420 -22.80 4.51 -8.62
N LEU A 421 -24.07 4.26 -8.33
CA LEU A 421 -25.11 4.16 -9.36
C LEU A 421 -25.24 5.47 -10.15
N ALA A 422 -25.18 6.62 -9.46
CA ALA A 422 -25.16 7.93 -10.10
C ALA A 422 -23.93 8.12 -10.99
N LEU A 423 -22.75 7.67 -10.53
CA LEU A 423 -21.49 7.71 -11.30
C LEU A 423 -21.57 6.84 -12.56
N VAL A 424 -22.09 5.61 -12.45
CA VAL A 424 -22.31 4.70 -13.59
C VAL A 424 -23.25 5.35 -14.59
N ARG A 425 -24.39 5.88 -14.13
CA ARG A 425 -25.38 6.58 -14.99
C ARG A 425 -24.74 7.79 -15.69
N TRP A 426 -23.99 8.60 -14.97
CA TRP A 426 -23.29 9.76 -15.52
C TRP A 426 -22.25 9.33 -16.57
N ARG A 427 -21.49 8.27 -16.29
CA ARG A 427 -20.42 7.80 -17.20
C ARG A 427 -20.99 7.19 -18.49
N THR A 428 -22.09 6.47 -18.42
CA THR A 428 -22.75 5.83 -19.58
C THR A 428 -23.53 6.82 -20.45
N ALA A 429 -23.78 8.04 -19.97
CA ALA A 429 -24.40 9.10 -20.77
C ALA A 429 -23.53 9.51 -21.98
N ARG A 430 -24.18 9.79 -23.13
CA ARG A 430 -23.57 9.84 -24.48
C ARG A 430 -22.54 10.94 -24.75
N HIS A 431 -22.31 11.93 -23.89
CA HIS A 431 -21.59 13.17 -24.26
C HIS A 431 -20.36 13.49 -23.39
N GLN A 432 -19.65 12.50 -22.86
CA GLN A 432 -18.48 12.76 -22.03
C GLN A 432 -17.17 12.68 -22.84
N ASN A 433 -16.50 13.81 -23.01
CA ASN A 433 -15.25 13.91 -23.77
C ASN A 433 -13.98 13.99 -22.89
N ALA A 434 -14.10 13.96 -21.56
CA ALA A 434 -12.95 14.11 -20.65
C ALA A 434 -11.92 12.98 -20.79
N LEU A 435 -10.61 13.31 -20.80
CA LEU A 435 -9.52 12.35 -20.92
C LEU A 435 -9.53 11.31 -19.80
N TRP A 436 -9.74 11.72 -18.55
CA TRP A 436 -9.73 10.88 -17.36
C TRP A 436 -10.96 9.95 -17.23
N LYS A 437 -11.94 10.06 -18.12
CA LYS A 437 -13.21 9.29 -18.06
C LYS A 437 -13.01 7.76 -18.02
N SER A 438 -11.98 7.24 -18.69
CA SER A 438 -11.74 5.78 -18.78
C SER A 438 -11.24 5.16 -17.47
N VAL A 439 -10.77 5.97 -16.51
CA VAL A 439 -10.25 5.49 -15.22
C VAL A 439 -11.14 5.88 -14.04
N VAL A 440 -12.23 6.64 -14.27
CA VAL A 440 -13.11 7.08 -13.19
C VAL A 440 -13.96 5.95 -12.61
N LEU A 441 -14.47 5.04 -13.44
CA LEU A 441 -15.22 3.87 -12.97
C LEU A 441 -14.35 2.86 -12.22
N PRO A 442 -13.15 2.48 -12.72
CA PRO A 442 -12.24 1.66 -11.93
C PRO A 442 -11.92 2.28 -10.55
N ALA A 443 -11.56 3.56 -10.51
CA ALA A 443 -11.25 4.25 -9.25
C ALA A 443 -12.46 4.32 -8.30
N GLY A 444 -13.62 4.69 -8.82
CA GLY A 444 -14.87 4.75 -8.05
C GLY A 444 -15.30 3.38 -7.54
N GLY A 445 -15.14 2.34 -8.36
CA GLY A 445 -15.46 0.97 -7.98
C GLY A 445 -14.55 0.42 -6.87
N VAL A 446 -13.24 0.69 -6.94
CA VAL A 446 -12.29 0.32 -5.89
C VAL A 446 -12.61 1.06 -4.59
N ALA A 447 -12.85 2.38 -4.66
CA ALA A 447 -13.23 3.19 -3.49
C ALA A 447 -14.55 2.69 -2.87
N LEU A 448 -15.56 2.38 -3.69
CA LEU A 448 -16.83 1.79 -3.24
C LEU A 448 -16.58 0.45 -2.54
N GLY A 449 -15.87 -0.47 -3.19
CA GLY A 449 -15.59 -1.79 -2.64
C GLY A 449 -14.90 -1.69 -1.28
N TRP A 450 -13.89 -0.83 -1.15
CA TRP A 450 -13.19 -0.60 0.11
C TRP A 450 -14.10 0.00 1.19
N LEU A 451 -14.88 1.01 0.84
CA LEU A 451 -15.83 1.63 1.77
C LEU A 451 -16.87 0.62 2.27
N LEU A 452 -17.46 -0.18 1.37
CA LEU A 452 -18.42 -1.20 1.76
C LEU A 452 -17.79 -2.30 2.64
N LEU A 453 -16.55 -2.72 2.34
CA LEU A 453 -15.83 -3.68 3.19
C LEU A 453 -15.57 -3.12 4.58
N MET A 454 -15.16 -1.84 4.67
CA MET A 454 -14.80 -1.19 5.93
C MET A 454 -16.02 -0.65 6.72
N THR A 455 -17.20 -0.67 6.16
CA THR A 455 -18.45 -0.30 6.85
C THR A 455 -19.30 -1.52 7.20
N LEU A 456 -19.58 -2.37 6.21
CA LEU A 456 -20.51 -3.49 6.37
C LEU A 456 -19.82 -4.78 6.84
N TRP A 457 -18.59 -5.02 6.38
CA TRP A 457 -17.86 -6.26 6.67
C TRP A 457 -16.70 -6.11 7.65
N LEU A 458 -16.43 -4.91 8.16
CA LEU A 458 -15.30 -4.70 9.08
C LEU A 458 -15.30 -5.67 10.26
N PRO A 459 -16.41 -5.90 10.99
CA PRO A 459 -16.41 -6.84 12.10
C PRO A 459 -16.10 -8.29 11.67
N LEU A 460 -16.57 -8.71 10.50
CA LEU A 460 -16.28 -10.01 9.92
C LEU A 460 -14.80 -10.13 9.51
N MET A 461 -14.26 -9.08 8.92
CA MET A 461 -12.86 -8.99 8.53
C MET A 461 -11.94 -9.00 9.75
N ASP A 462 -12.25 -8.24 10.81
CA ASP A 462 -11.49 -8.23 12.04
C ASP A 462 -11.50 -9.60 12.72
N GLN A 463 -12.66 -10.27 12.81
CA GLN A 463 -12.72 -11.60 13.39
C GLN A 463 -11.87 -12.63 12.63
N SER A 464 -11.73 -12.47 11.30
CA SER A 464 -10.91 -13.37 10.48
C SER A 464 -9.43 -12.99 10.42
N ARG A 465 -9.12 -11.71 10.49
CA ARG A 465 -7.76 -11.16 10.27
C ARG A 465 -7.07 -10.65 11.52
N SER A 466 -7.78 -10.43 12.64
CA SER A 466 -7.19 -10.08 13.94
C SER A 466 -6.81 -11.32 14.73
N TYR A 467 -5.88 -11.15 15.67
CA TYR A 467 -5.54 -12.17 16.67
C TYR A 467 -6.47 -12.13 17.90
N ARG A 468 -7.42 -11.18 17.98
CA ARG A 468 -8.30 -10.99 19.15
C ARG A 468 -9.01 -12.28 19.55
N LEU A 469 -9.61 -12.99 18.58
CA LEU A 469 -10.31 -14.25 18.85
C LEU A 469 -9.35 -15.36 19.38
N LEU A 470 -8.11 -15.39 18.89
CA LEU A 470 -7.11 -16.33 19.42
C LEU A 470 -6.78 -16.00 20.88
N MET A 471 -6.62 -14.72 21.20
CA MET A 471 -6.35 -14.28 22.57
C MET A 471 -7.51 -14.60 23.52
N GLU A 472 -8.76 -14.44 23.09
CA GLU A 472 -9.93 -14.83 23.88
C GLU A 472 -9.93 -16.33 24.22
N ARG A 473 -9.44 -17.19 23.34
CA ARG A 473 -9.31 -18.63 23.58
C ARG A 473 -8.11 -18.98 24.48
N ILE A 474 -7.05 -18.19 24.45
CA ILE A 474 -5.86 -18.37 25.28
C ILE A 474 -6.13 -17.92 26.72
N LYS A 475 -6.93 -16.88 26.95
CA LYS A 475 -7.23 -16.32 28.28
C LYS A 475 -7.66 -17.34 29.34
N PRO A 476 -8.49 -18.37 29.07
CA PRO A 476 -8.85 -19.39 30.07
C PRO A 476 -7.68 -20.25 30.56
N HIS A 477 -6.62 -20.35 29.74
CA HIS A 477 -5.48 -21.24 30.02
C HIS A 477 -4.29 -20.53 30.67
N VAL A 478 -4.22 -19.18 30.53
CA VAL A 478 -3.08 -18.37 31.00
C VAL A 478 -3.58 -17.19 31.82
N ARG A 479 -3.05 -17.01 33.03
CA ARG A 479 -3.39 -15.86 33.89
C ARG A 479 -2.89 -14.54 33.25
N VAL A 480 -3.70 -13.50 33.38
CA VAL A 480 -3.32 -12.16 32.93
C VAL A 480 -2.06 -11.69 33.66
N GLY A 481 -1.11 -11.10 32.96
CA GLY A 481 0.17 -10.66 33.53
C GLY A 481 1.24 -11.75 33.66
N SER A 482 0.92 -13.02 33.31
CA SER A 482 1.93 -14.09 33.31
C SER A 482 3.04 -13.82 32.31
N CYS A 483 4.25 -14.30 32.63
CA CYS A 483 5.36 -14.36 31.70
C CYS A 483 5.18 -15.58 30.77
N ILE A 484 5.26 -15.31 29.44
CA ILE A 484 5.15 -16.31 28.38
C ILE A 484 6.45 -16.39 27.60
N ALA A 485 7.10 -17.53 27.61
CA ALA A 485 8.18 -17.83 26.68
C ALA A 485 7.57 -18.31 25.35
N ALA A 486 7.90 -17.65 24.25
CA ALA A 486 7.38 -17.98 22.91
C ALA A 486 8.50 -18.03 21.86
N PRO A 487 9.48 -18.95 21.99
CA PRO A 487 10.63 -19.02 21.09
C PRO A 487 10.19 -19.34 19.67
N GLY A 488 10.70 -18.56 18.71
CA GLY A 488 10.37 -18.73 17.29
C GLY A 488 8.95 -18.31 16.89
N ALA A 489 8.18 -17.69 17.79
CA ALA A 489 6.88 -17.13 17.45
C ALA A 489 7.02 -15.94 16.47
N SER A 490 6.03 -15.77 15.60
CA SER A 490 6.01 -14.62 14.70
C SER A 490 5.85 -13.31 15.50
N ALA A 491 6.48 -12.22 15.01
CA ALA A 491 6.34 -10.91 15.64
C ALA A 491 4.87 -10.48 15.78
N GLY A 492 4.00 -10.90 14.87
CA GLY A 492 2.57 -10.65 14.96
C GLY A 492 1.90 -11.39 16.14
N LEU A 493 2.28 -12.63 16.43
CA LEU A 493 1.79 -13.37 17.59
C LEU A 493 2.31 -12.78 18.89
N LEU A 494 3.60 -12.42 18.95
CA LEU A 494 4.20 -11.74 20.12
C LEU A 494 3.46 -10.44 20.43
N THR A 495 3.23 -9.60 19.41
CA THR A 495 2.44 -8.38 19.55
C THR A 495 1.02 -8.65 20.05
N ALA A 496 0.38 -9.70 19.53
CA ALA A 496 -0.97 -10.05 19.95
C ALA A 496 -1.03 -10.45 21.42
N LEU A 497 -0.05 -11.22 21.89
CA LEU A 497 0.07 -11.61 23.30
C LEU A 497 0.28 -10.40 24.21
N GLU A 498 1.11 -9.44 23.82
CA GLU A 498 1.33 -8.20 24.57
C GLU A 498 0.13 -7.24 24.51
N TYR A 499 -0.37 -6.93 23.30
CA TYR A 499 -1.38 -5.90 23.08
C TYR A 499 -2.79 -6.34 23.47
N PHE A 500 -3.26 -7.53 23.00
CA PHE A 500 -4.61 -8.02 23.30
C PHE A 500 -4.67 -8.89 24.57
N GLY A 501 -3.56 -9.60 24.86
CA GLY A 501 -3.48 -10.52 26.00
C GLY A 501 -2.99 -9.87 27.29
N HIS A 502 -2.28 -8.76 27.20
CA HIS A 502 -1.60 -8.09 28.32
C HIS A 502 -0.62 -9.01 29.07
N TYR A 503 0.08 -9.87 28.33
CA TYR A 503 1.11 -10.76 28.84
C TYR A 503 2.50 -10.14 28.70
N SER A 504 3.42 -10.51 29.59
CA SER A 504 4.85 -10.24 29.39
C SER A 504 5.42 -11.37 28.53
N VAL A 505 6.02 -11.04 27.37
CA VAL A 505 6.41 -12.06 26.39
C VAL A 505 7.92 -12.02 26.11
N ASP A 506 8.55 -13.20 26.08
CA ASP A 506 9.91 -13.39 25.59
C ASP A 506 9.93 -14.32 24.36
N GLY A 507 10.21 -13.76 23.19
CA GLY A 507 10.23 -14.46 21.90
C GLY A 507 11.62 -14.91 21.44
N ARG A 508 12.67 -14.66 22.24
CA ARG A 508 14.06 -15.03 21.87
C ARG A 508 14.23 -16.55 21.82
N ALA A 509 15.08 -17.02 20.93
CA ALA A 509 15.29 -18.46 20.70
C ALA A 509 15.68 -19.26 21.97
N ASN A 510 16.39 -18.60 22.90
CA ASN A 510 16.88 -19.20 24.15
C ASN A 510 15.99 -18.90 25.37
N SER A 511 14.80 -18.32 25.17
CA SER A 511 13.93 -17.87 26.26
C SER A 511 13.18 -18.98 26.99
N GLY A 512 13.30 -20.19 26.54
CA GLY A 512 12.37 -21.26 26.93
C GLY A 512 12.52 -21.83 28.36
N THR A 513 13.54 -21.46 29.13
CA THR A 513 13.80 -22.36 30.26
C THR A 513 14.03 -21.72 31.63
N LYS A 514 14.24 -20.40 31.75
CA LYS A 514 14.70 -19.88 33.04
C LYS A 514 13.73 -19.00 33.82
N ASN A 515 12.82 -18.23 33.18
CA ASN A 515 12.08 -17.20 33.92
C ASN A 515 10.55 -17.16 33.71
N CYS A 516 9.96 -17.96 32.80
CA CYS A 516 8.52 -17.94 32.57
C CYS A 516 7.85 -19.26 32.94
N GLU A 517 6.62 -19.18 33.47
CA GLU A 517 5.81 -20.35 33.87
C GLU A 517 5.07 -20.99 32.69
N VAL A 518 4.89 -20.26 31.61
CA VAL A 518 4.15 -20.69 30.41
C VAL A 518 5.08 -20.68 29.21
N LEU A 519 5.06 -21.79 28.45
CA LEU A 519 5.72 -21.90 27.17
C LEU A 519 4.67 -22.01 26.06
N MET A 520 4.81 -21.20 25.00
CA MET A 520 3.96 -21.25 23.81
C MET A 520 4.78 -21.57 22.57
N LEU A 521 4.36 -22.62 21.84
CA LEU A 521 4.99 -23.02 20.60
C LEU A 521 4.01 -22.91 19.44
N SER A 522 4.44 -22.28 18.34
CA SER A 522 3.71 -22.31 17.07
C SER A 522 3.86 -23.68 16.43
N VAL A 523 2.75 -24.37 16.20
CA VAL A 523 2.70 -25.71 15.63
C VAL A 523 1.89 -25.67 14.33
N GLY A 524 2.39 -26.29 13.27
CA GLY A 524 1.65 -26.40 12.00
C GLY A 524 0.29 -27.09 12.23
N GLY A 525 -0.76 -26.67 11.52
CA GLY A 525 -2.15 -27.03 11.79
C GLY A 525 -2.46 -28.53 11.84
N LYS A 526 -1.65 -29.39 11.20
CA LYS A 526 -1.79 -30.86 11.19
C LYS A 526 -0.74 -31.60 12.01
N GLN A 527 0.31 -30.92 12.48
CA GLN A 527 1.37 -31.53 13.28
C GLN A 527 0.91 -31.73 14.72
N LYS A 528 1.33 -32.83 15.34
CA LYS A 528 1.11 -33.04 16.79
C LYS A 528 1.97 -32.03 17.57
N ALA A 529 1.46 -31.58 18.72
CA ALA A 529 2.23 -30.75 19.63
C ALA A 529 3.48 -31.54 20.10
N PRO A 530 4.70 -30.94 19.99
CA PRO A 530 5.91 -31.62 20.42
C PRO A 530 5.91 -31.84 21.95
N THR A 531 6.48 -32.95 22.37
CA THR A 531 6.77 -33.17 23.81
C THR A 531 8.01 -32.36 24.19
N VAL A 532 7.89 -31.53 25.22
CA VAL A 532 8.98 -30.70 25.74
C VAL A 532 9.34 -31.17 27.14
N PRO A 533 10.61 -31.59 27.38
CA PRO A 533 11.02 -32.06 28.72
C PRO A 533 10.83 -30.98 29.78
N GLY A 534 10.21 -31.33 30.93
CA GLY A 534 9.89 -30.41 32.03
C GLY A 534 8.70 -29.49 31.79
N TRP A 535 7.87 -29.81 30.77
CA TRP A 535 6.67 -29.05 30.43
C TRP A 535 5.52 -29.98 30.07
N HIS A 536 4.32 -29.79 30.64
CA HIS A 536 3.11 -30.51 30.25
C HIS A 536 2.21 -29.65 29.37
N LEU A 537 1.61 -30.26 28.36
CA LEU A 537 0.67 -29.63 27.45
C LEU A 537 -0.66 -29.35 28.18
N VAL A 538 -1.03 -28.07 28.29
CA VAL A 538 -2.29 -27.62 28.87
C VAL A 538 -3.40 -27.54 27.84
N ALA A 539 -3.13 -26.92 26.71
CA ALA A 539 -4.12 -26.71 25.64
C ALA A 539 -3.45 -26.54 24.28
N ARG A 540 -4.26 -26.77 23.27
CA ARG A 540 -3.89 -26.45 21.89
C ARG A 540 -4.99 -25.61 21.27
N GLU A 541 -4.69 -24.34 21.03
CA GLU A 541 -5.63 -23.41 20.41
C GLU A 541 -5.30 -23.20 18.94
N ARG A 542 -6.33 -23.27 18.12
CA ARG A 542 -6.18 -23.15 16.67
C ARG A 542 -6.91 -21.94 16.17
N GLN A 543 -6.22 -21.17 15.32
CA GLN A 543 -6.88 -20.13 14.56
C GLN A 543 -7.56 -20.77 13.33
N ARG A 544 -8.88 -20.56 13.17
CA ARG A 544 -9.71 -21.24 12.14
C ARG A 544 -9.61 -20.62 10.75
N THR A 545 -8.53 -19.93 10.39
CA THR A 545 -8.30 -19.38 9.04
C THR A 545 -7.39 -20.28 8.20
N GLN A 546 -7.38 -20.11 6.87
CA GLN A 546 -6.79 -21.04 5.87
C GLN A 546 -5.32 -21.43 6.05
N ASN A 547 -4.51 -20.63 6.77
CA ASN A 547 -3.15 -20.99 7.19
C ASN A 547 -3.14 -21.09 8.73
N SER A 548 -3.82 -22.09 9.25
CA SER A 548 -4.07 -22.26 10.67
C SER A 548 -2.76 -22.51 11.42
N GLU A 549 -2.13 -21.43 11.88
CA GLU A 549 -1.21 -21.51 13.02
C GLU A 549 -1.99 -22.02 14.21
N SER A 550 -1.56 -23.12 14.79
CA SER A 550 -2.02 -23.56 16.09
C SER A 550 -0.95 -23.22 17.11
N VAL A 551 -1.37 -22.80 18.27
CA VAL A 551 -0.50 -22.50 19.40
C VAL A 551 -0.68 -23.59 20.43
N ALA A 552 0.39 -24.28 20.76
CA ALA A 552 0.42 -25.25 21.87
C ALA A 552 0.89 -24.51 23.13
N ILE A 553 0.12 -24.64 24.20
CA ILE A 553 0.34 -23.97 25.49
C ILE A 553 0.79 -25.02 26.49
N TYR A 554 1.96 -24.79 27.04
CA TYR A 554 2.55 -25.68 28.07
C TYR A 554 2.73 -24.92 29.37
N ARG A 555 2.63 -25.64 30.47
CA ARG A 555 2.97 -25.15 31.80
C ARG A 555 4.15 -25.95 32.34
N ARG A 556 5.00 -25.29 33.10
CA ARG A 556 6.18 -25.92 33.71
C ARG A 556 5.78 -26.98 34.72
N ASP A 557 6.45 -28.13 34.69
CA ASP A 557 6.32 -29.15 35.74
C ASP A 557 6.99 -28.61 36.99
N HIS A 558 6.29 -28.72 38.12
CA HIS A 558 6.79 -28.32 39.44
C HIS A 558 7.66 -29.41 40.06
#